data_155477670a9eb38316b657d3c617103e
#
_entry.id   155477670a9eb38316b657d3c617103e
#
_cell.length_a   1.000
_cell.length_b   1.000
_cell.length_c   1.000
_cell.angle_alpha   90.00
_cell.angle_beta   90.00
_cell.angle_gamma   90.00
#
_symmetry.space_group_name_H-M   'P 1'
#
loop_
_entity.id
_entity.type
_entity.pdbx_description
1 polymer ?
#
loop_
_entity_poly.entity_id
_entity_poly.type
_entity_poly.pdbx_seq_one_letter_code
_entity_poly.pdbx_strand_id
1 'polypeptide(L)'
;MVKIEVFTSPMCPHCPPAKRVVEEVVSEIGRGVEVEYIDVMKEPERAAKYGIMAVPTIVINGEVAFIGAPTKEELKEKLAQYL
;
A
#
# COMPACT_ATOMS: atom_id res chain seq x y z
N MET A 1 -15.70 1.22 4.14
CA MET A 1 -14.80 0.58 3.17
C MET A 1 -13.36 1.02 3.42
N VAL A 2 -12.43 0.09 3.40
CA VAL A 2 -11.02 0.38 3.62
C VAL A 2 -10.37 0.73 2.29
N LYS A 3 -9.61 1.81 2.24
CA LYS A 3 -8.88 2.20 1.04
C LYS A 3 -7.38 2.03 1.27
N ILE A 4 -6.73 1.28 0.40
CA ILE A 4 -5.29 1.06 0.42
C ILE A 4 -4.67 1.79 -0.76
N GLU A 5 -3.67 2.62 -0.49
CA GLU A 5 -2.90 3.29 -1.53
C GLU A 5 -1.47 2.74 -1.46
N VAL A 6 -1.01 2.17 -2.57
CA VAL A 6 0.34 1.61 -2.65
C VAL A 6 1.19 2.53 -3.51
N PHE A 7 2.14 3.20 -2.90
CA PHE A 7 3.04 4.11 -3.59
C PHE A 7 4.25 3.34 -4.10
N THR A 8 4.46 3.38 -5.39
CA THR A 8 5.49 2.62 -6.08
C THR A 8 6.32 3.51 -7.01
N SER A 9 7.40 2.95 -7.54
CA SER A 9 8.22 3.59 -8.55
C SER A 9 8.66 2.54 -9.57
N PRO A 10 8.81 2.89 -10.86
CA PRO A 10 9.31 1.93 -11.85
C PRO A 10 10.71 1.41 -11.53
N MET A 11 11.47 2.15 -10.73
CA MET A 11 12.85 1.79 -10.36
C MET A 11 12.95 1.10 -9.01
N CYS A 12 11.83 0.76 -8.39
CA CYS A 12 11.81 0.15 -7.06
C CYS A 12 11.90 -1.38 -7.16
N PRO A 13 12.99 -2.01 -6.70
CA PRO A 13 13.11 -3.47 -6.76
C PRO A 13 12.21 -4.20 -5.77
N HIS A 14 11.72 -3.51 -4.75
CA HIS A 14 10.85 -4.11 -3.72
C HIS A 14 9.36 -3.87 -3.96
N CYS A 15 9.01 -3.08 -4.99
CA CYS A 15 7.61 -2.80 -5.27
C CYS A 15 6.82 -4.02 -5.78
N PRO A 16 7.36 -4.88 -6.67
CA PRO A 16 6.62 -6.07 -7.08
C PRO A 16 6.26 -7.01 -5.94
N PRO A 17 7.14 -7.31 -4.98
CA PRO A 17 6.76 -8.10 -3.81
C PRO A 17 5.67 -7.44 -2.97
N ALA A 18 5.75 -6.13 -2.76
CA ALA A 18 4.74 -5.39 -2.01
C ALA A 18 3.37 -5.48 -2.68
N LYS A 19 3.33 -5.30 -3.99
CA LYS A 19 2.09 -5.43 -4.77
C LYS A 19 1.49 -6.82 -4.62
N ARG A 20 2.32 -7.84 -4.70
CA ARG A 20 1.87 -9.22 -4.57
C ARG A 20 1.23 -9.48 -3.21
N VAL A 21 1.86 -9.01 -2.14
CA VAL A 21 1.33 -9.16 -0.79
C VAL A 21 -0.03 -8.47 -0.67
N VAL A 22 -0.14 -7.25 -1.17
CA VAL A 22 -1.40 -6.50 -1.13
C VAL A 22 -2.49 -7.23 -1.90
N GLU A 23 -2.19 -7.71 -3.10
CA GLU A 23 -3.16 -8.44 -3.93
C GLU A 23 -3.63 -9.72 -3.26
N GLU A 24 -2.72 -10.48 -2.66
CA GLU A 24 -3.06 -11.71 -1.96
C GLU A 24 -3.97 -11.45 -0.76
N VAL A 25 -3.65 -10.46 0.04
CA VAL A 25 -4.44 -10.13 1.23
C VAL A 25 -5.83 -9.62 0.83
N VAL A 26 -5.90 -8.73 -0.15
CA VAL A 26 -7.17 -8.19 -0.63
C VAL A 26 -8.04 -9.31 -1.22
N SER A 27 -7.43 -10.24 -1.94
CA SER A 27 -8.13 -11.39 -2.50
C SER A 27 -8.74 -12.27 -1.40
N GLU A 28 -8.04 -12.46 -0.29
CA GLU A 28 -8.53 -13.26 0.83
C GLU A 28 -9.67 -12.58 1.59
N ILE A 29 -9.60 -11.26 1.73
CA ILE A 29 -10.66 -10.47 2.38
C ILE A 29 -11.89 -10.40 1.47
N GLY A 30 -11.69 -10.22 0.18
CA GLY A 30 -12.71 -10.29 -0.84
C GLY A 30 -13.54 -9.04 -1.03
N ARG A 31 -14.03 -8.43 0.03
CA ARG A 31 -14.92 -7.26 -0.05
C ARG A 31 -14.53 -6.20 0.97
N GLY A 32 -14.96 -4.97 0.70
CA GLY A 32 -14.78 -3.87 1.63
C GLY A 32 -13.40 -3.22 1.56
N VAL A 33 -12.60 -3.59 0.58
CA VAL A 33 -11.26 -3.04 0.41
C VAL A 33 -11.07 -2.55 -1.02
N GLU A 34 -10.62 -1.30 -1.15
CA GLU A 34 -10.22 -0.71 -2.43
C GLU A 34 -8.70 -0.57 -2.44
N VAL A 35 -8.08 -0.86 -3.57
CA VAL A 35 -6.62 -0.72 -3.73
C VAL A 35 -6.34 0.18 -4.91
N GLU A 36 -5.44 1.14 -4.70
CA GLU A 36 -4.96 2.01 -5.76
C GLU A 36 -3.44 1.95 -5.77
N TYR A 37 -2.85 1.74 -6.94
CA TYR A 37 -1.40 1.76 -7.11
C TYR A 37 -1.00 3.12 -7.69
N ILE A 38 -0.11 3.81 -7.00
CA ILE A 38 0.28 5.18 -7.34
C ILE A 38 1.77 5.20 -7.65
N ASP A 39 2.10 5.65 -8.86
CA ASP A 39 3.49 5.85 -9.26
C ASP A 39 3.93 7.22 -8.79
N VAL A 40 4.89 7.26 -7.86
CA VAL A 40 5.37 8.52 -7.28
C VAL A 40 6.07 9.41 -8.32
N MET A 41 6.54 8.82 -9.41
CA MET A 41 7.15 9.59 -10.49
C MET A 41 6.12 10.29 -11.35
N LYS A 42 4.91 9.74 -11.43
CA LYS A 42 3.79 10.34 -12.20
C LYS A 42 2.93 11.25 -11.34
N GLU A 43 2.81 10.95 -10.06
CA GLU A 43 1.96 11.70 -9.14
C GLU A 43 2.74 12.12 -7.89
N PRO A 44 3.79 12.94 -8.05
CA PRO A 44 4.64 13.33 -6.92
C PRO A 44 3.89 14.12 -5.85
N GLU A 45 2.83 14.83 -6.23
CA GLU A 45 2.03 15.62 -5.30
C GLU A 45 1.31 14.73 -4.29
N ARG A 46 0.85 13.57 -4.72
CA ARG A 46 0.18 12.62 -3.82
C ARG A 46 1.16 12.04 -2.82
N ALA A 47 2.38 11.75 -3.26
CA ALA A 47 3.44 11.28 -2.37
C ALA A 47 3.81 12.36 -1.35
N ALA A 48 3.94 13.59 -1.81
CA ALA A 48 4.28 14.72 -0.93
C ALA A 48 3.21 14.97 0.14
N LYS A 49 1.95 14.74 -0.20
CA LYS A 49 0.83 14.89 0.73
C LYS A 49 1.00 14.03 1.98
N TYR A 50 1.55 12.85 1.84
CA TYR A 50 1.79 11.92 2.96
C TYR A 50 3.21 11.97 3.48
N GLY A 51 4.06 12.81 2.92
CA GLY A 51 5.46 12.88 3.30
C GLY A 51 6.26 11.63 2.94
N ILE A 52 5.87 10.99 1.85
CA ILE A 52 6.50 9.72 1.43
C ILE A 52 7.88 10.00 0.85
N MET A 53 8.89 9.39 1.45
CA MET A 53 10.29 9.55 1.05
C MET A 53 10.91 8.25 0.56
N ALA A 54 10.19 7.15 0.65
CA ALA A 54 10.68 5.84 0.24
C ALA A 54 9.56 5.07 -0.45
N VAL A 55 9.90 4.13 -1.30
CA VAL A 55 8.96 3.23 -1.94
C VAL A 55 9.45 1.79 -1.74
N PRO A 56 8.56 0.82 -1.62
CA PRO A 56 7.11 0.99 -1.58
C PRO A 56 6.63 1.55 -0.23
N THR A 57 5.53 2.29 -0.26
CA THR A 57 4.86 2.75 0.97
C THR A 57 3.38 2.42 0.86
N ILE A 58 2.83 1.88 1.91
CA ILE A 58 1.42 1.49 1.94
C ILE A 58 0.67 2.40 2.89
N VAL A 59 -0.35 3.08 2.36
CA VAL A 59 -1.22 3.99 3.10
C VAL A 59 -2.59 3.34 3.21
N ILE A 60 -3.13 3.31 4.42
CA ILE A 60 -4.45 2.74 4.67
C ILE A 60 -5.33 3.84 5.27
N ASN A 61 -6.45 4.12 4.60
CA ASN A 61 -7.41 5.16 5.01
C ASN A 61 -6.75 6.51 5.32
N GLY A 62 -5.77 6.88 4.50
CA GLY A 62 -5.09 8.16 4.64
C GLY A 62 -3.96 8.20 5.65
N GLU A 63 -3.61 7.07 6.26
CA GLU A 63 -2.51 6.98 7.21
C GLU A 63 -1.42 6.06 6.67
N VAL A 64 -0.17 6.49 6.80
CA VAL A 64 0.98 5.67 6.39
C VAL A 64 1.06 4.46 7.32
N ALA A 65 0.83 3.28 6.77
CA ALA A 65 0.81 2.05 7.55
C ALA A 65 2.15 1.32 7.51
N PHE A 66 2.76 1.24 6.33
CA PHE A 66 4.03 0.53 6.17
C PHE A 66 4.95 1.28 5.24
N ILE A 67 6.23 1.33 5.61
CA ILE A 67 7.29 1.83 4.75
C ILE A 67 8.14 0.62 4.40
N GLY A 68 8.16 0.24 3.13
CA GLY A 68 8.76 -1.00 2.66
C GLY A 68 7.70 -2.08 2.47
N ALA A 69 8.12 -3.26 2.01
CA ALA A 69 7.20 -4.37 1.76
C ALA A 69 6.86 -5.07 3.07
N PRO A 70 5.58 -5.07 3.50
CA PRO A 70 5.18 -5.80 4.68
C PRO A 70 5.06 -7.30 4.38
N THR A 71 5.03 -8.12 5.43
CA THR A 71 4.66 -9.52 5.26
C THR A 71 3.14 -9.61 5.14
N LYS A 72 2.66 -10.75 4.63
CA LYS A 72 1.23 -11.00 4.49
C LYS A 72 0.52 -10.92 5.84
N GLU A 73 1.11 -11.50 6.88
CA GLU A 73 0.55 -11.47 8.24
C GLU A 73 0.49 -10.05 8.80
N GLU A 74 1.54 -9.28 8.61
CA GLU A 74 1.58 -7.89 9.07
C GLU A 74 0.46 -7.07 8.43
N LEU A 75 0.28 -7.21 7.14
CA LEU A 75 -0.77 -6.49 6.42
C LEU A 75 -2.16 -6.94 6.86
N LYS A 76 -2.37 -8.24 7.05
CA LYS A 76 -3.65 -8.76 7.53
C LYS A 76 -4.00 -8.21 8.90
N GLU A 77 -3.05 -8.21 9.82
CA GLU A 77 -3.26 -7.69 11.18
C GLU A 77 -3.61 -6.22 11.14
N LYS A 78 -2.92 -5.45 10.30
CA LYS A 78 -3.18 -4.02 10.18
C LYS A 78 -4.57 -3.76 9.62
N LEU A 79 -4.96 -4.49 8.58
CA LEU A 79 -6.28 -4.33 7.98
C LEU A 79 -7.40 -4.74 8.92
N ALA A 80 -7.17 -5.73 9.77
CA ALA A 80 -8.17 -6.16 10.74
C ALA A 80 -8.57 -5.04 11.70
N GLN A 81 -7.69 -4.08 11.93
CA GLN A 81 -7.99 -2.92 12.77
C GLN A 81 -8.98 -1.96 12.12
N TYR A 82 -9.11 -2.01 10.81
CA TYR A 82 -9.99 -1.13 10.03
C TYR A 82 -11.30 -1.82 9.61
N LEU A 83 -11.36 -3.12 9.72
CA LEU A 83 -12.53 -3.91 9.27
C LEU A 83 -13.54 -4.20 10.37
#